data_c075e4375a2d46c01ca2161586240104
#
_entry.id   c075e4375a2d46c01ca2161586240104
#
_cell.length_a   1.000
_cell.length_b   1.000
_cell.length_c   1.000
_cell.angle_alpha   90.00
_cell.angle_beta   90.00
_cell.angle_gamma   90.00
#
_symmetry.space_group_name_H-M   'P 1'
#
loop_
_entity.id
_entity.type
_entity.pdbx_description
1 polymer ?
#
loop_
_entity_poly.entity_id
_entity_poly.type
_entity_poly.pdbx_seq_one_letter_code
_entity_poly.pdbx_strand_id
1 'polypeptide(L)' 'MAVPKELYSTKFIEYMESLKILYLVDDNFKLICDDYCKSKLKAEKFKEKFEKNFKHKLEYENLSKELEDEILIYLIRKG' A
#
# COMPACT_ATOMS: atom_id res chain seq x y z
N MET A 1 9.41 -4.41 14.65
CA MET A 1 9.18 -3.26 13.78
C MET A 1 7.71 -3.06 13.54
N ALA A 2 7.27 -1.81 13.62
CA ALA A 2 5.87 -1.50 13.38
C ALA A 2 5.58 -1.46 11.87
N VAL A 3 4.44 -2.02 11.48
CA VAL A 3 3.93 -1.93 10.13
C VAL A 3 3.50 -0.48 9.87
N PRO A 4 3.82 0.12 8.70
CA PRO A 4 3.37 1.48 8.39
C PRO A 4 1.86 1.64 8.53
N LYS A 5 1.44 2.80 9.04
CA LYS A 5 0.02 3.07 9.29
C LYS A 5 -0.83 3.04 8.02
N GLU A 6 -0.26 3.28 6.86
CA GLU A 6 -0.94 3.21 5.57
C GLU A 6 -1.49 1.81 5.27
N LEU A 7 -0.95 0.79 5.93
CA LEU A 7 -1.40 -0.58 5.78
C LEU A 7 -2.56 -0.93 6.72
N TYR A 8 -2.88 -0.06 7.67
CA TYR A 8 -4.03 -0.24 8.56
C TYR A 8 -5.30 0.30 7.90
N SER A 9 -5.68 -0.30 6.78
CA SER A 9 -6.89 0.08 6.07
C SER A 9 -7.99 -0.95 6.30
N THR A 10 -9.24 -0.57 6.03
CA THR A 10 -10.38 -1.47 6.18
C THR A 10 -10.24 -2.71 5.29
N LYS A 11 -9.56 -2.60 4.16
CA LYS A 11 -9.35 -3.72 3.24
C LYS A 11 -8.39 -4.76 3.78
N PHE A 12 -7.43 -4.36 4.61
CA PHE A 12 -6.41 -5.26 5.14
C PHE A 12 -6.67 -5.68 6.58
N ILE A 13 -7.68 -5.10 7.23
CA ILE A 13 -7.90 -5.30 8.67
C ILE A 13 -8.15 -6.77 9.02
N GLU A 14 -8.84 -7.50 8.15
CA GLU A 14 -9.11 -8.93 8.35
C GLU A 14 -7.85 -9.78 8.27
N TYR A 15 -6.82 -9.27 7.60
CA TYR A 15 -5.58 -9.98 7.34
C TYR A 15 -4.38 -9.40 8.10
N MET A 16 -4.63 -8.53 9.10
CA MET A 16 -3.55 -7.81 9.77
C MET A 16 -2.50 -8.71 10.40
N GLU A 17 -2.90 -9.83 11.00
CA GLU A 17 -1.94 -10.75 11.59
C GLU A 17 -1.01 -11.35 10.53
N SER A 18 -1.59 -11.85 9.44
CA SER A 18 -0.80 -12.37 8.32
C SER A 18 0.06 -11.29 7.68
N LEU A 19 -0.49 -10.10 7.53
CA LEU A 19 0.22 -8.96 6.97
C LEU A 19 1.46 -8.61 7.80
N LYS A 20 1.32 -8.54 9.12
CA LYS A 20 2.44 -8.24 10.01
C LYS A 20 3.54 -9.28 9.92
N ILE A 21 3.16 -10.56 9.89
CA ILE A 21 4.12 -11.65 9.81
C ILE A 21 4.85 -11.61 8.46
N LEU A 22 4.12 -11.52 7.37
CA LEU A 22 4.71 -11.49 6.03
C LEU A 22 5.60 -10.26 5.83
N TYR A 23 5.20 -9.12 6.37
CA TYR A 23 6.01 -7.90 6.31
C TYR A 23 7.37 -8.08 6.95
N LEU A 24 7.46 -8.89 7.99
CA LEU A 24 8.71 -9.14 8.70
C LEU A 24 9.56 -10.25 8.07
N VAL A 25 8.92 -11.29 7.50
CA VAL A 25 9.64 -12.48 7.06
C VAL A 25 9.80 -12.61 5.55
N ASP A 26 8.99 -11.91 4.77
CA ASP A 26 9.02 -11.99 3.30
C ASP A 26 9.47 -10.66 2.71
N ASP A 27 10.69 -10.65 2.18
CA ASP A 27 11.28 -9.41 1.62
C ASP A 27 10.50 -8.90 0.41
N ASN A 28 9.97 -9.79 -0.42
CA ASN A 28 9.17 -9.39 -1.58
C ASN A 28 7.87 -8.71 -1.15
N PHE A 29 7.21 -9.28 -0.16
CA PHE A 29 5.99 -8.70 0.39
C PHE A 29 6.27 -7.33 1.00
N LYS A 30 7.36 -7.21 1.73
CA LYS A 30 7.79 -5.94 2.33
C LYS A 30 8.01 -4.87 1.26
N LEU A 31 8.66 -5.22 0.15
CA LEU A 31 8.88 -4.29 -0.96
C LEU A 31 7.57 -3.81 -1.56
N ILE A 32 6.62 -4.71 -1.77
CA ILE A 32 5.30 -4.35 -2.29
C ILE A 32 4.59 -3.40 -1.33
N CYS A 33 4.62 -3.69 -0.05
CA CYS A 33 4.02 -2.84 0.98
C CYS A 33 4.68 -1.46 1.04
N ASP A 34 6.00 -1.40 0.97
CA ASP A 34 6.72 -0.13 0.98
C ASP A 34 6.40 0.71 -0.25
N ASP A 35 6.31 0.09 -1.43
CA ASP A 35 5.91 0.78 -2.66
C ASP A 35 4.48 1.31 -2.56
N TYR A 36 3.58 0.53 -2.00
CA TYR A 36 2.21 0.95 -1.76
C TYR A 36 2.15 2.20 -0.86
N CYS A 37 2.89 2.18 0.24
CA CYS A 37 2.93 3.29 1.16
C CYS A 37 3.50 4.55 0.51
N LYS A 38 4.58 4.40 -0.25
CA LYS A 38 5.19 5.52 -0.99
C LYS A 38 4.22 6.12 -2.00
N SER A 39 3.51 5.28 -2.74
CA SER A 39 2.53 5.75 -3.72
C SER A 39 1.38 6.51 -3.06
N LYS A 40 0.90 6.03 -1.93
CA LYS A 40 -0.15 6.72 -1.17
C LYS A 40 0.31 8.08 -0.66
N LEU A 41 1.51 8.15 -0.10
CA LEU A 41 2.06 9.40 0.39
C LEU A 41 2.24 10.41 -0.73
N LYS A 42 2.71 9.99 -1.89
CA LYS A 42 2.87 10.87 -3.05
C LYS A 42 1.52 11.36 -3.56
N ALA A 43 0.52 10.49 -3.64
CA ALA A 43 -0.82 10.88 -4.06
C ALA A 43 -1.41 11.94 -3.12
N GLU A 44 -1.23 11.78 -1.81
CA GLU A 44 -1.68 12.76 -0.82
C GLU A 44 -0.96 14.10 -0.97
N LYS A 45 0.35 14.07 -1.21
CA LYS A 45 1.12 15.30 -1.43
C LYS A 45 0.63 16.07 -2.64
N PHE A 46 0.36 15.40 -3.75
CA PHE A 46 -0.17 16.04 -4.94
C PHE A 46 -1.57 16.60 -4.71
N LYS A 47 -2.37 15.93 -3.92
CA LYS A 47 -3.70 16.40 -3.57
C LYS A 47 -3.67 17.70 -2.78
N GLU A 48 -2.70 17.84 -1.87
CA GLU A 48 -2.58 19.04 -1.04
C GLU A 48 -1.99 20.24 -1.78
N LYS A 49 -1.04 20.00 -2.69
CA LYS A 49 -0.25 21.08 -3.27
C LYS A 49 -0.77 21.64 -4.59
N PHE A 50 -1.29 20.82 -5.49
CA PHE A 50 -1.62 21.32 -6.85
C PHE A 50 -2.76 20.55 -7.50
N GLU A 51 -3.88 21.21 -7.69
CA GLU A 51 -4.93 20.74 -8.60
C GLU A 51 -4.42 20.61 -10.04
N LYS A 52 -3.36 21.34 -10.39
CA LYS A 52 -2.77 21.34 -11.74
C LYS A 52 -2.08 20.00 -12.09
N ASN A 53 -1.74 19.19 -11.11
CA ASN A 53 -1.08 17.90 -11.31
C ASN A 53 -2.03 16.72 -11.20
N PHE A 54 -3.25 16.92 -11.65
CA PHE A 54 -4.30 15.90 -11.64
C PHE A 54 -3.86 14.59 -12.31
N LYS A 55 -3.09 14.69 -13.38
CA LYS A 55 -2.57 13.51 -14.09
C LYS A 55 -1.67 12.65 -13.19
N HIS A 56 -0.74 13.28 -12.49
CA HIS A 56 0.18 12.58 -11.59
C HIS A 56 -0.55 11.95 -10.42
N LYS A 57 -1.53 12.67 -9.89
CA LYS A 57 -2.37 12.15 -8.81
C LYS A 57 -3.09 10.87 -9.23
N LEU A 58 -3.69 10.87 -10.43
CA LEU A 58 -4.37 9.68 -10.96
C LEU A 58 -3.41 8.52 -11.15
N GLU A 59 -2.21 8.78 -11.65
CA GLU A 59 -1.20 7.73 -11.84
C GLU A 59 -0.83 7.08 -10.52
N TYR A 60 -0.59 7.86 -9.47
CA TYR A 60 -0.25 7.32 -8.15
C TYR A 60 -1.44 6.64 -7.47
N GLU A 61 -2.64 7.15 -7.67
CA GLU A 61 -3.84 6.49 -7.15
C GLU A 61 -4.07 5.14 -7.81
N ASN A 62 -3.88 5.05 -9.13
CA ASN A 62 -3.99 3.80 -9.88
C ASN A 62 -2.91 2.80 -9.45
N LEU A 63 -1.68 3.28 -9.29
CA LEU A 63 -0.58 2.43 -8.83
C LEU A 63 -0.84 1.91 -7.42
N SER A 64 -1.32 2.75 -6.52
CA SER A 64 -1.67 2.35 -5.16
C SER A 64 -2.74 1.26 -5.17
N LYS A 65 -3.73 1.38 -6.04
CA LYS A 65 -4.79 0.39 -6.17
C LYS A 65 -4.26 -0.95 -6.68
N GLU A 66 -3.38 -0.92 -7.67
CA GLU A 66 -2.75 -2.14 -8.19
C GLU A 66 -1.91 -2.83 -7.11
N LEU A 67 -1.12 -2.07 -6.38
CA LEU A 67 -0.31 -2.60 -5.28
C LEU A 67 -1.18 -3.14 -4.15
N GLU A 68 -2.29 -2.47 -3.86
CA GLU A 68 -3.27 -2.94 -2.89
C GLU A 68 -3.83 -4.31 -3.27
N ASP A 69 -4.18 -4.49 -4.55
CA ASP A 69 -4.65 -5.77 -5.05
C ASP A 69 -3.56 -6.85 -4.94
N GLU A 70 -2.32 -6.51 -5.26
CA GLU A 70 -1.20 -7.44 -5.11
C GLU A 70 -1.01 -7.87 -3.65
N ILE A 71 -1.10 -6.92 -2.72
CA ILE A 71 -1.01 -7.21 -1.29
C ILE A 71 -2.12 -8.18 -0.87
N LEU A 72 -3.35 -7.92 -1.30
CA LEU A 72 -4.49 -8.78 -0.98
C LEU A 72 -4.32 -10.18 -1.53
N ILE A 73 -3.89 -10.32 -2.78
CA ILE A 73 -3.64 -11.61 -3.39
C ILE A 73 -2.57 -12.37 -2.61
N TYR A 74 -1.51 -11.68 -2.23
CA TYR A 74 -0.42 -12.27 -1.46
C TYR A 74 -0.92 -12.79 -0.11
N LEU A 75 -1.73 -11.99 0.59
CA LEU A 75 -2.30 -12.36 1.88
C LEU A 75 -3.25 -13.56 1.77
N ILE A 76 -4.05 -13.59 0.72
CA ILE A 76 -4.99 -14.71 0.49
C ILE A 76 -4.23 -16.00 0.20
N ARG A 77 -3.16 -15.93 -0.60
CA ARG A 77 -2.39 -17.12 -0.98
C ARG A 77 -1.49 -17.64 0.14
N LYS A 78 -0.86 -16.74 0.88
CA LYS A 78 0.14 -17.10 1.90
C LYS A 78 -0.37 -17.00 3.34
N GLY A 79 -1.45 -16.31 3.52
CA GLY A 79 -2.11 -16.25 4.81
C GLY A 79 -3.09 -17.38 4.99
#